data_e9e3b03525f31d5f1f7ecd504e6ea512
#
_entry.id   e9e3b03525f31d5f1f7ecd504e6ea512
#
_cell.length_a   1.000
_cell.length_b   1.000
_cell.length_c   1.000
_cell.angle_alpha   90.00
_cell.angle_beta   90.00
_cell.angle_gamma   90.00
#
_symmetry.space_group_name_H-M   'P 1'
#
loop_
_entity.id
_entity.type
_entity.pdbx_description
1 polymer ?
#
loop_
_entity_poly.entity_id
_entity_poly.type
_entity_poly.pdbx_seq_one_letter_code
_entity_poly.pdbx_strand_id
1 'polypeptide(L)'
;ALLYFGGNAETVVYNAADFITAFPLHTVYLLNYRGYGGSSGQPTEAGIFADALALFDKVQKKQERISVMGRSLGSGAATYLASKRPVEKMLLISPFDSIKSVAQNKFPIYPMFLLLKDKYDSIGRVKDISAKTIVLIAENDEVIPKKHSLRLISEFPPEQITVKTISDAGHNDISNKMEYYNHLKDFLNN
;
A
#
# COMPACT_ATOMS: atom_id res chain seq x y z
N ALA A 1 1.12 -7.11 -14.74
CA ALA A 1 0.05 -7.29 -13.73
C ALA A 1 0.13 -6.24 -12.64
N LEU A 2 -0.99 -5.94 -11.99
CA LEU A 2 -1.08 -5.07 -10.82
C LEU A 2 -1.71 -5.83 -9.66
N LEU A 3 -0.96 -6.01 -8.56
CA LEU A 3 -1.48 -6.62 -7.33
C LEU A 3 -1.94 -5.50 -6.39
N TYR A 4 -3.19 -5.54 -5.95
CA TYR A 4 -3.75 -4.54 -5.04
C TYR A 4 -3.97 -5.09 -3.64
N PHE A 5 -3.48 -4.33 -2.66
CA PHE A 5 -3.61 -4.54 -1.22
C PHE A 5 -4.43 -3.39 -0.63
N GLY A 6 -5.65 -3.68 -0.21
CA GLY A 6 -6.60 -2.70 0.29
C GLY A 6 -6.26 -2.18 1.70
N GLY A 7 -7.05 -1.20 2.13
CA GLY A 7 -6.98 -0.65 3.48
C GLY A 7 -7.58 -1.57 4.56
N ASN A 8 -7.54 -1.09 5.81
CA ASN A 8 -8.21 -1.79 6.91
C ASN A 8 -9.72 -1.80 6.70
N ALA A 9 -10.36 -2.96 6.90
CA ALA A 9 -11.80 -3.20 6.71
C ALA A 9 -12.31 -2.90 5.29
N GLU A 10 -11.43 -2.81 4.29
CA GLU A 10 -11.80 -2.56 2.90
C GLU A 10 -12.27 -3.85 2.21
N THR A 11 -13.43 -3.79 1.57
CA THR A 11 -13.93 -4.84 0.68
C THR A 11 -13.42 -4.55 -0.74
N VAL A 12 -12.25 -5.09 -1.07
CA VAL A 12 -11.48 -4.70 -2.27
C VAL A 12 -12.22 -4.92 -3.60
N VAL A 13 -13.22 -5.81 -3.65
CA VAL A 13 -14.00 -6.06 -4.86
C VAL A 13 -14.78 -4.84 -5.35
N TYR A 14 -15.10 -3.90 -4.45
CA TYR A 14 -15.80 -2.67 -4.84
C TYR A 14 -14.94 -1.72 -5.70
N ASN A 15 -13.62 -1.88 -5.68
CA ASN A 15 -12.73 -1.13 -6.58
C ASN A 15 -12.66 -1.71 -8.00
N ALA A 16 -13.27 -2.87 -8.27
CA ALA A 16 -13.07 -3.58 -9.54
C ALA A 16 -13.49 -2.75 -10.76
N ALA A 17 -14.63 -2.08 -10.71
CA ALA A 17 -15.13 -1.26 -11.82
C ALA A 17 -14.20 -0.08 -12.13
N ASP A 18 -13.77 0.62 -11.08
CA ASP A 18 -12.87 1.77 -11.22
C ASP A 18 -11.50 1.33 -11.74
N PHE A 19 -10.97 0.21 -11.26
CA PHE A 19 -9.66 -0.29 -11.68
C PHE A 19 -9.66 -0.83 -13.11
N ILE A 20 -10.74 -1.47 -13.57
CA ILE A 20 -10.90 -1.87 -14.97
C ILE A 20 -10.86 -0.62 -15.88
N THR A 21 -11.51 0.44 -15.47
CA THR A 21 -11.53 1.71 -16.21
C THR A 21 -10.18 2.43 -16.16
N ALA A 22 -9.55 2.46 -14.99
CA ALA A 22 -8.30 3.19 -14.78
C ALA A 22 -7.08 2.47 -15.37
N PHE A 23 -7.04 1.13 -15.33
CA PHE A 23 -5.88 0.32 -15.69
C PHE A 23 -6.17 -0.69 -16.80
N PRO A 24 -6.68 -0.27 -17.97
CA PRO A 24 -7.16 -1.18 -19.03
C PRO A 24 -6.06 -2.07 -19.63
N LEU A 25 -4.79 -1.69 -19.47
CA LEU A 25 -3.63 -2.45 -19.96
C LEU A 25 -3.06 -3.45 -18.92
N HIS A 26 -3.68 -3.54 -17.74
CA HIS A 26 -3.18 -4.37 -16.66
C HIS A 26 -4.19 -5.44 -16.26
N THR A 27 -3.70 -6.65 -16.03
CA THR A 27 -4.47 -7.64 -15.25
C THR A 27 -4.37 -7.26 -13.78
N VAL A 28 -5.50 -6.88 -13.18
CA VAL A 28 -5.55 -6.47 -11.78
C VAL A 28 -5.97 -7.63 -10.90
N TYR A 29 -5.21 -7.88 -9.84
CA TYR A 29 -5.49 -8.88 -8.82
C TYR A 29 -5.83 -8.16 -7.51
N LEU A 30 -7.05 -8.31 -7.04
CA LEU A 30 -7.55 -7.72 -5.80
C LEU A 30 -7.44 -8.78 -4.68
N LEU A 31 -6.52 -8.57 -3.73
CA LEU A 31 -6.36 -9.51 -2.61
C LEU A 31 -7.35 -9.19 -1.49
N ASN A 32 -8.36 -10.03 -1.33
CA ASN A 32 -9.19 -10.05 -0.13
C ASN A 32 -8.38 -10.68 1.02
N TYR A 33 -8.08 -9.91 2.04
CA TYR A 33 -7.33 -10.45 3.18
C TYR A 33 -8.08 -11.56 3.88
N ARG A 34 -7.32 -12.46 4.52
CA ARG A 34 -7.88 -13.44 5.44
C ARG A 34 -8.76 -12.75 6.49
N GLY A 35 -9.96 -13.27 6.72
CA GLY A 35 -10.95 -12.69 7.63
C GLY A 35 -11.74 -11.49 7.08
N TYR A 36 -11.46 -11.03 5.81
CA TYR A 36 -12.20 -9.94 5.17
C TYR A 36 -13.05 -10.48 4.02
N GLY A 37 -14.18 -9.82 3.76
CA GLY A 37 -15.00 -10.01 2.55
C GLY A 37 -15.32 -11.46 2.17
N GLY A 38 -15.61 -12.33 3.13
CA GLY A 38 -15.90 -13.74 2.92
C GLY A 38 -14.68 -14.66 2.90
N SER A 39 -13.45 -14.13 3.01
CA SER A 39 -12.25 -14.95 3.24
C SER A 39 -12.20 -15.46 4.68
N SER A 40 -11.83 -16.72 4.86
CA SER A 40 -11.64 -17.32 6.19
C SER A 40 -10.31 -16.88 6.83
N GLY A 41 -10.14 -17.18 8.13
CA GLY A 41 -8.89 -16.95 8.87
C GLY A 41 -8.87 -15.64 9.66
N GLN A 42 -7.67 -15.29 10.16
CA GLN A 42 -7.45 -14.10 10.99
C GLN A 42 -6.50 -13.13 10.28
N PRO A 43 -6.80 -11.82 10.21
CA PRO A 43 -6.02 -10.83 9.48
C PRO A 43 -4.77 -10.36 10.27
N THR A 44 -3.87 -11.27 10.57
CA THR A 44 -2.59 -10.96 11.22
C THR A 44 -1.57 -10.46 10.21
N GLU A 45 -0.61 -9.64 10.65
CA GLU A 45 0.50 -9.16 9.81
C GLU A 45 1.21 -10.31 9.09
N ALA A 46 1.64 -11.32 9.85
CA ALA A 46 2.33 -12.49 9.30
C ALA A 46 1.48 -13.24 8.27
N GLY A 47 0.18 -13.38 8.53
CA GLY A 47 -0.74 -14.03 7.62
C GLY A 47 -0.94 -13.25 6.32
N ILE A 48 -1.18 -11.94 6.40
CA ILE A 48 -1.35 -11.08 5.24
C ILE A 48 -0.06 -11.05 4.40
N PHE A 49 1.11 -11.01 5.02
CA PHE A 49 2.39 -11.05 4.33
C PHE A 49 2.62 -12.39 3.61
N ALA A 50 2.28 -13.50 4.25
CA ALA A 50 2.36 -14.82 3.60
C ALA A 50 1.43 -14.91 2.39
N ASP A 51 0.20 -14.39 2.51
CA ASP A 51 -0.76 -14.36 1.39
C ASP A 51 -0.27 -13.46 0.24
N ALA A 52 0.33 -12.31 0.55
CA ALA A 52 0.90 -11.42 -0.46
C ALA A 52 2.03 -12.09 -1.25
N LEU A 53 2.95 -12.80 -0.57
CA LEU A 53 4.01 -13.57 -1.22
C LEU A 53 3.43 -14.71 -2.09
N ALA A 54 2.47 -15.48 -1.55
CA ALA A 54 1.85 -16.58 -2.28
C ALA A 54 1.12 -16.09 -3.53
N LEU A 55 0.43 -14.94 -3.46
CA LEU A 55 -0.20 -14.31 -4.61
C LEU A 55 0.84 -13.93 -5.66
N PHE A 56 1.92 -13.25 -5.25
CA PHE A 56 3.01 -12.87 -6.17
C PHE A 56 3.59 -14.11 -6.86
N ASP A 57 3.97 -15.14 -6.08
CA ASP A 57 4.58 -16.38 -6.59
C ASP A 57 3.64 -17.16 -7.54
N LYS A 58 2.33 -17.01 -7.37
CA LYS A 58 1.32 -17.57 -8.29
C LYS A 58 1.22 -16.77 -9.58
N VAL A 59 1.22 -15.42 -9.46
CA VAL A 59 1.03 -14.52 -10.60
C VAL A 59 2.28 -14.49 -11.49
N GLN A 60 3.49 -14.50 -10.93
CA GLN A 60 4.75 -14.49 -11.71
C GLN A 60 4.92 -15.69 -12.64
N LYS A 61 4.19 -16.82 -12.41
CA LYS A 61 4.16 -17.94 -13.34
C LYS A 61 3.48 -17.64 -14.66
N LYS A 62 2.70 -16.54 -14.71
CA LYS A 62 1.89 -16.13 -15.87
C LYS A 62 2.19 -14.71 -16.35
N GLN A 63 2.86 -13.92 -15.53
CA GLN A 63 3.08 -12.49 -15.77
C GLN A 63 4.56 -12.16 -15.47
N GLU A 64 5.27 -11.65 -16.48
CA GLU A 64 6.69 -11.28 -16.34
C GLU A 64 6.87 -9.99 -15.52
N ARG A 65 5.96 -9.02 -15.73
CA ARG A 65 6.01 -7.69 -15.10
C ARG A 65 4.90 -7.57 -14.07
N ILE A 66 5.29 -7.39 -12.81
CA ILE A 66 4.35 -7.31 -11.69
C ILE A 66 4.61 -6.02 -10.91
N SER A 67 3.62 -5.14 -10.91
CA SER A 67 3.56 -3.96 -10.07
C SER A 67 2.66 -4.21 -8.87
N VAL A 68 2.88 -3.47 -7.79
CA VAL A 68 2.07 -3.60 -6.57
C VAL A 68 1.50 -2.24 -6.17
N MET A 69 0.28 -2.25 -5.66
CA MET A 69 -0.40 -1.07 -5.16
C MET A 69 -0.93 -1.35 -3.75
N GLY A 70 -0.58 -0.51 -2.80
CA GLY A 70 -1.03 -0.64 -1.41
C GLY A 70 -1.65 0.64 -0.88
N ARG A 71 -2.87 0.55 -0.33
CA ARG A 71 -3.57 1.68 0.27
C ARG A 71 -3.61 1.51 1.79
N SER A 72 -3.22 2.56 2.54
CA SER A 72 -3.30 2.56 4.01
C SER A 72 -2.62 1.31 4.60
N LEU A 73 -3.34 0.43 5.30
CA LEU A 73 -2.83 -0.86 5.80
C LEU A 73 -2.10 -1.66 4.70
N GLY A 74 -2.65 -1.66 3.49
CA GLY A 74 -2.09 -2.35 2.34
C GLY A 74 -0.73 -1.82 1.90
N SER A 75 -0.37 -0.59 2.24
CA SER A 75 0.98 -0.06 1.99
C SER A 75 2.05 -0.85 2.75
N GLY A 76 1.72 -1.35 3.94
CA GLY A 76 2.59 -2.26 4.71
C GLY A 76 2.77 -3.62 4.04
N ALA A 77 1.72 -4.17 3.42
CA ALA A 77 1.81 -5.41 2.66
C ALA A 77 2.61 -5.21 1.35
N ALA A 78 2.38 -4.10 0.65
CA ALA A 78 3.10 -3.75 -0.58
C ALA A 78 4.60 -3.56 -0.34
N THR A 79 4.99 -2.82 0.71
CA THR A 79 6.40 -2.62 1.08
C THR A 79 7.06 -3.94 1.52
N TYR A 80 6.35 -4.78 2.27
CA TYR A 80 6.86 -6.11 2.63
C TYR A 80 7.11 -6.95 1.38
N LEU A 81 6.13 -7.04 0.48
CA LEU A 81 6.26 -7.81 -0.75
C LEU A 81 7.43 -7.31 -1.60
N ALA A 82 7.53 -5.99 -1.83
CA ALA A 82 8.57 -5.38 -2.63
C ALA A 82 9.99 -5.57 -2.02
N SER A 83 10.10 -5.72 -0.69
CA SER A 83 11.37 -6.05 -0.04
C SER A 83 11.78 -7.52 -0.18
N LYS A 84 10.88 -8.40 -0.66
CA LYS A 84 11.11 -9.86 -0.75
C LYS A 84 11.00 -10.41 -2.17
N ARG A 85 10.48 -9.65 -3.11
CA ARG A 85 10.25 -10.07 -4.50
C ARG A 85 10.60 -8.96 -5.49
N PRO A 86 10.98 -9.29 -6.71
CA PRO A 86 11.34 -8.31 -7.75
C PRO A 86 10.08 -7.64 -8.30
N VAL A 87 9.57 -6.65 -7.58
CA VAL A 87 8.45 -5.81 -8.01
C VAL A 87 8.95 -4.77 -8.99
N GLU A 88 8.26 -4.57 -10.10
CA GLU A 88 8.63 -3.59 -11.12
C GLU A 88 8.36 -2.16 -10.66
N LYS A 89 7.12 -1.89 -10.23
CA LYS A 89 6.68 -0.59 -9.72
C LYS A 89 5.86 -0.76 -8.46
N MET A 90 6.01 0.18 -7.54
CA MET A 90 5.25 0.21 -6.29
C MET A 90 4.45 1.52 -6.19
N LEU A 91 3.16 1.39 -5.90
CA LEU A 91 2.22 2.50 -5.74
C LEU A 91 1.71 2.49 -4.29
N LEU A 92 2.00 3.53 -3.54
CA LEU A 92 1.63 3.65 -2.14
C LEU A 92 0.65 4.81 -1.95
N ILE A 93 -0.51 4.53 -1.39
CA ILE A 93 -1.57 5.50 -1.14
C ILE A 93 -1.73 5.68 0.36
N SER A 94 -1.55 6.91 0.84
CA SER A 94 -1.56 7.26 2.28
C SER A 94 -0.74 6.26 3.11
N PRO A 95 0.55 6.02 2.76
CA PRO A 95 1.38 5.06 3.46
C PRO A 95 1.84 5.57 4.83
N PHE A 96 2.36 4.66 5.63
CA PHE A 96 2.93 4.94 6.95
C PHE A 96 4.33 4.34 7.13
N ASP A 97 5.10 4.92 8.04
CA ASP A 97 6.40 4.39 8.48
C ASP A 97 6.26 3.06 9.25
N SER A 98 5.31 2.97 10.20
CA SER A 98 4.88 1.73 10.86
C SER A 98 3.54 1.92 11.57
N ILE A 99 2.74 0.87 11.68
CA ILE A 99 1.49 0.92 12.49
C ILE A 99 1.83 1.22 13.96
N LYS A 100 2.95 0.70 14.46
CA LYS A 100 3.44 1.03 15.80
C LYS A 100 3.60 2.55 15.99
N SER A 101 4.22 3.24 15.05
CA SER A 101 4.48 4.68 15.11
C SER A 101 3.17 5.49 15.03
N VAL A 102 2.27 5.10 14.14
CA VAL A 102 0.93 5.73 14.02
C VAL A 102 0.14 5.58 15.32
N ALA A 103 0.10 4.37 15.87
CA ALA A 103 -0.62 4.10 17.12
C ALA A 103 0.01 4.83 18.33
N GLN A 104 1.34 4.87 18.43
CA GLN A 104 2.04 5.61 19.49
C GLN A 104 1.74 7.11 19.41
N ASN A 105 1.60 7.65 18.20
CA ASN A 105 1.22 9.06 18.02
C ASN A 105 -0.23 9.33 18.47
N LYS A 106 -1.14 8.38 18.21
CA LYS A 106 -2.55 8.49 18.58
C LYS A 106 -2.79 8.25 20.08
N PHE A 107 -1.97 7.39 20.70
CA PHE A 107 -2.08 6.99 22.09
C PHE A 107 -0.73 7.17 22.82
N PRO A 108 -0.28 8.42 23.06
CA PRO A 108 1.08 8.71 23.54
C PRO A 108 1.39 8.16 24.93
N ILE A 109 0.37 7.97 25.76
CA ILE A 109 0.52 7.48 27.15
C ILE A 109 0.77 5.96 27.20
N TYR A 110 0.34 5.21 26.16
CA TYR A 110 0.45 3.76 26.16
C TYR A 110 1.72 3.31 25.42
N PRO A 111 2.47 2.32 25.96
CA PRO A 111 3.67 1.79 25.29
C PRO A 111 3.30 0.87 24.13
N MET A 112 2.91 1.45 22.98
CA MET A 112 2.43 0.71 21.82
C MET A 112 3.43 -0.32 21.29
N PHE A 113 4.73 -0.13 21.51
CA PHE A 113 5.76 -1.08 21.14
C PHE A 113 5.66 -2.43 21.88
N LEU A 114 5.04 -2.46 23.08
CA LEU A 114 4.76 -3.67 23.86
C LEU A 114 3.36 -4.23 23.55
N LEU A 115 2.39 -3.37 23.28
CA LEU A 115 0.98 -3.76 23.17
C LEU A 115 0.61 -4.29 21.79
N LEU A 116 1.24 -3.77 20.72
CA LEU A 116 0.92 -4.17 19.36
C LEU A 116 1.70 -5.42 18.93
N LYS A 117 0.96 -6.45 18.51
CA LYS A 117 1.52 -7.65 17.88
C LYS A 117 1.91 -7.36 16.43
N ASP A 118 1.01 -6.71 15.68
CA ASP A 118 1.15 -6.39 14.28
C ASP A 118 1.72 -4.97 14.13
N LYS A 119 2.97 -4.84 13.71
CA LYS A 119 3.73 -3.59 13.71
C LYS A 119 3.81 -2.93 12.34
N TYR A 120 3.72 -3.71 11.27
CA TYR A 120 3.86 -3.28 9.87
C TYR A 120 4.99 -2.27 9.69
N ASP A 121 6.21 -2.71 9.99
CA ASP A 121 7.41 -1.86 9.91
C ASP A 121 7.81 -1.63 8.45
N SER A 122 7.21 -0.64 7.80
CA SER A 122 7.49 -0.29 6.41
C SER A 122 8.85 0.37 6.26
N ILE A 123 9.19 1.28 7.18
CA ILE A 123 10.43 2.05 7.12
C ILE A 123 11.69 1.17 7.15
N GLY A 124 11.69 0.14 7.99
CA GLY A 124 12.83 -0.80 8.11
C GLY A 124 13.08 -1.63 6.85
N ARG A 125 12.13 -1.64 5.90
CA ARG A 125 12.21 -2.45 4.66
C ARG A 125 12.66 -1.66 3.44
N VAL A 126 12.65 -0.32 3.49
CA VAL A 126 12.91 0.53 2.32
C VAL A 126 14.25 0.21 1.65
N LYS A 127 15.30 -0.02 2.42
CA LYS A 127 16.64 -0.38 1.93
C LYS A 127 16.69 -1.65 1.06
N ASP A 128 15.71 -2.54 1.21
CA ASP A 128 15.60 -3.80 0.48
C ASP A 128 14.65 -3.68 -0.73
N ILE A 129 14.15 -2.48 -1.04
CA ILE A 129 13.21 -2.22 -2.13
C ILE A 129 13.93 -1.55 -3.28
N SER A 130 13.93 -2.18 -4.46
CA SER A 130 14.51 -1.62 -5.70
C SER A 130 13.45 -1.04 -6.66
N ALA A 131 12.17 -1.29 -6.41
CA ALA A 131 11.08 -0.86 -7.27
C ALA A 131 10.97 0.66 -7.35
N LYS A 132 10.80 1.21 -8.56
CA LYS A 132 10.37 2.61 -8.70
C LYS A 132 9.05 2.79 -7.97
N THR A 133 8.94 3.87 -7.20
CA THR A 133 7.83 4.06 -6.26
C THR A 133 7.13 5.39 -6.49
N ILE A 134 5.80 5.38 -6.54
CA ILE A 134 4.99 6.59 -6.39
C ILE A 134 4.27 6.57 -5.05
N VAL A 135 4.25 7.71 -4.38
CA VAL A 135 3.48 7.92 -3.15
C VAL A 135 2.43 8.99 -3.38
N LEU A 136 1.17 8.65 -3.14
CA LEU A 136 0.08 9.61 -3.08
C LEU A 136 -0.27 9.91 -1.62
N ILE A 137 -0.28 11.18 -1.26
CA ILE A 137 -0.62 11.66 0.08
C ILE A 137 -1.93 12.45 -0.01
N ALA A 138 -2.92 12.11 0.80
CA ALA A 138 -4.09 12.96 0.98
C ALA A 138 -3.70 14.19 1.82
N GLU A 139 -4.05 15.39 1.34
CA GLU A 139 -3.67 16.65 2.01
C GLU A 139 -4.22 16.71 3.43
N ASN A 140 -5.47 16.28 3.61
CA ASN A 140 -6.21 16.34 4.87
C ASN A 140 -6.39 14.94 5.50
N ASP A 141 -5.35 14.11 5.47
CA ASP A 141 -5.40 12.75 6.01
C ASP A 141 -5.50 12.75 7.54
N GLU A 142 -6.67 12.40 8.06
CA GLU A 142 -6.97 12.36 9.50
C GLU A 142 -6.62 11.02 10.15
N VAL A 143 -6.45 9.97 9.32
CA VAL A 143 -6.19 8.60 9.77
C VAL A 143 -4.70 8.34 9.86
N ILE A 144 -3.97 8.67 8.80
CA ILE A 144 -2.51 8.56 8.73
C ILE A 144 -1.93 9.98 8.59
N PRO A 145 -1.58 10.64 9.70
CA PRO A 145 -1.00 11.98 9.65
C PRO A 145 0.20 12.02 8.69
N LYS A 146 0.23 13.04 7.83
CA LYS A 146 1.21 13.23 6.74
C LYS A 146 2.67 12.99 7.16
N LYS A 147 3.02 13.29 8.41
CA LYS A 147 4.36 13.07 8.94
C LYS A 147 4.83 11.62 8.87
N HIS A 148 3.91 10.64 8.95
CA HIS A 148 4.25 9.21 8.86
C HIS A 148 4.60 8.82 7.42
N SER A 149 3.85 9.34 6.44
CA SER A 149 4.19 9.18 5.02
C SER A 149 5.52 9.86 4.68
N LEU A 150 5.75 11.09 5.17
CA LEU A 150 7.00 11.82 4.91
C LEU A 150 8.22 11.12 5.52
N ARG A 151 8.10 10.52 6.70
CA ARG A 151 9.19 9.72 7.30
C ARG A 151 9.52 8.49 6.47
N LEU A 152 8.51 7.79 5.95
CA LEU A 152 8.75 6.67 5.05
C LEU A 152 9.43 7.12 3.75
N ILE A 153 8.97 8.23 3.16
CA ILE A 153 9.49 8.81 1.93
C ILE A 153 10.96 9.19 2.06
N SER A 154 11.37 9.75 3.21
CA SER A 154 12.76 10.21 3.43
C SER A 154 13.80 9.08 3.43
N GLU A 155 13.39 7.82 3.53
CA GLU A 155 14.30 6.67 3.46
C GLU A 155 14.54 6.18 2.03
N PHE A 156 13.74 6.62 1.05
CA PHE A 156 13.94 6.26 -0.36
C PHE A 156 14.99 7.15 -1.01
N PRO A 157 15.84 6.61 -1.90
CA PRO A 157 16.67 7.43 -2.79
C PRO A 157 15.78 8.37 -3.63
N PRO A 158 16.14 9.66 -3.80
CA PRO A 158 15.34 10.63 -4.54
C PRO A 158 14.99 10.20 -5.96
N GLU A 159 15.87 9.48 -6.64
CA GLU A 159 15.68 8.98 -8.00
C GLU A 159 14.71 7.79 -8.10
N GLN A 160 14.42 7.15 -6.97
CA GLN A 160 13.54 5.99 -6.90
C GLN A 160 12.10 6.36 -6.62
N ILE A 161 11.86 7.57 -6.08
CA ILE A 161 10.54 7.93 -5.55
C ILE A 161 9.95 9.17 -6.22
N THR A 162 8.65 9.09 -6.53
CA THR A 162 7.83 10.22 -6.96
C THR A 162 6.76 10.48 -5.90
N VAL A 163 6.59 11.72 -5.46
CA VAL A 163 5.61 12.08 -4.44
C VAL A 163 4.58 13.05 -5.03
N LYS A 164 3.31 12.77 -4.82
CA LYS A 164 2.19 13.64 -5.18
C LYS A 164 1.27 13.83 -3.98
N THR A 165 0.89 15.06 -3.72
CA THR A 165 -0.16 15.37 -2.74
C THR A 165 -1.46 15.62 -3.49
N ILE A 166 -2.54 14.96 -3.07
CA ILE A 166 -3.87 15.15 -3.62
C ILE A 166 -4.58 16.20 -2.76
N SER A 167 -4.86 17.34 -3.36
CA SER A 167 -5.46 18.49 -2.67
C SER A 167 -6.91 18.22 -2.29
N ASP A 168 -7.35 18.83 -1.20
CA ASP A 168 -8.73 18.70 -0.68
C ASP A 168 -9.20 17.24 -0.54
N ALA A 169 -8.29 16.33 -0.27
CA ALA A 169 -8.57 14.91 -0.07
C ALA A 169 -8.27 14.49 1.37
N GLY A 170 -9.18 13.73 1.95
CA GLY A 170 -9.00 12.99 3.19
C GLY A 170 -8.57 11.54 2.92
N HIS A 171 -8.42 10.76 4.00
CA HIS A 171 -7.97 9.37 3.91
C HIS A 171 -8.91 8.48 3.08
N ASN A 172 -10.22 8.68 3.21
CA ASN A 172 -11.22 7.79 2.65
C ASN A 172 -11.79 8.24 1.30
N ASP A 173 -11.54 9.47 0.89
CA ASP A 173 -12.07 10.06 -0.34
C ASP A 173 -11.01 10.43 -1.37
N ILE A 174 -9.74 10.12 -1.10
CA ILE A 174 -8.61 10.39 -2.01
C ILE A 174 -8.85 9.81 -3.41
N SER A 175 -9.48 8.64 -3.51
CA SER A 175 -9.80 7.98 -4.79
C SER A 175 -10.95 8.65 -5.55
N ASN A 176 -11.71 9.55 -4.92
CA ASN A 176 -12.78 10.31 -5.60
C ASN A 176 -12.24 11.48 -6.42
N LYS A 177 -10.94 11.78 -6.27
CA LYS A 177 -10.30 12.86 -7.01
C LYS A 177 -9.78 12.35 -8.37
N MET A 178 -10.07 13.10 -9.43
CA MET A 178 -9.67 12.73 -10.81
C MET A 178 -8.14 12.55 -10.93
N GLU A 179 -7.37 13.42 -10.29
CA GLU A 179 -5.90 13.40 -10.30
C GLU A 179 -5.32 12.13 -9.66
N TYR A 180 -6.04 11.48 -8.74
CA TYR A 180 -5.63 10.22 -8.13
C TYR A 180 -5.35 9.14 -9.20
N TYR A 181 -6.34 8.83 -10.04
CA TYR A 181 -6.17 7.84 -11.10
C TYR A 181 -5.23 8.29 -12.20
N ASN A 182 -5.19 9.59 -12.52
CA ASN A 182 -4.28 10.12 -13.51
C ASN A 182 -2.82 9.90 -13.11
N HIS A 183 -2.43 10.25 -11.88
CA HIS A 183 -1.07 10.03 -11.40
C HIS A 183 -0.68 8.55 -11.37
N LEU A 184 -1.59 7.67 -10.94
CA LEU A 184 -1.33 6.23 -10.89
C LEU A 184 -1.17 5.64 -12.29
N LYS A 185 -2.05 6.03 -13.23
CA LYS A 185 -2.00 5.60 -14.64
C LYS A 185 -0.72 6.06 -15.31
N ASP A 186 -0.38 7.34 -15.19
CA ASP A 186 0.82 7.91 -15.80
C ASP A 186 2.07 7.20 -15.28
N PHE A 187 2.12 6.93 -13.97
CA PHE A 187 3.25 6.23 -13.37
C PHE A 187 3.36 4.77 -13.83
N LEU A 188 2.25 4.06 -13.98
CA LEU A 188 2.24 2.67 -14.43
C LEU A 188 2.66 2.54 -15.90
N ASN A 189 2.32 3.52 -16.74
CA ASN A 189 2.54 3.46 -18.19
C ASN A 189 3.92 3.99 -18.64
N ASN A 190 4.61 4.77 -17.80
CA ASN A 190 5.98 5.28 -18.04
C ASN A 190 7.04 4.35 -17.49
#